data_4cdd17c66cf2948b1b7d4ea85f0e30d7
#
_entry.id   4cdd17c66cf2948b1b7d4ea85f0e30d7
#
_cell.length_a   1.000
_cell.length_b   1.000
_cell.length_c   1.000
_cell.angle_alpha   90.00
_cell.angle_beta   90.00
_cell.angle_gamma   90.00
#
_symmetry.space_group_name_H-M   'P 1'
#
loop_
_entity.id
_entity.type
_entity.pdbx_description
1 polymer ?
#
loop_
_entity_poly.entity_id
_entity_poly.type
_entity_poly.pdbx_seq_one_letter_code
_entity_poly.pdbx_strand_id
1 'polypeptide(L)'
;MRRGFGFALLGLLAAAVVAVSAGAKGRDDHHLQKIDHIVVIYEENHSFDNLYGGWEGVNGRANATAAQITQVNQAGTPFTCLKQLDVNLTSPPLAATCNDSTTATPFSSAFTNTLFDIGTFIPTSARTCPQPGVFAPNGLLPSAANLPGGCTRDIVHRFYQEQYQLNSGKQNRYTTGSDAAGLTQGFYDTKALPIYQYLHTKDHPSYVIADDFFQGAFGGSFLNHQWLISARAPTFTGPVNDGSANDLHSIIDANGFPNATYPFYHPTTTVKDSQLTQACGLPTTVAGFACGDFAVNTSQPAYQPFQPGTLPARQLPALHASNIGDELSAAGASWAWYSGGWNNAAGVIGGPGWTNGDGPTCTDPQTFAGAVYPNCPNAVFQFHHQAFNYFFNYRPGTFARQEHLRDEAEFVQLAQSSTDHTCNLKAVSFIKPVGLENEHPGYTSESEGSNHLVQLLKTIEGSSCARDTLVLVTYDEFGGQFDHVAPPGQGGALGAHDEWGPGTRVPALFLVPNSHDNFAVDHTQYDTTSILATIEHRYNLAPLSTRDAAVNDFSNVFNAKEAKKHDEGDQKKHESGDH
;
A
#
# COMPACT_ATOMS: atom_id res chain seq x y z
N MET A 1 -65.18 5.36 44.91
CA MET A 1 -65.72 5.74 43.59
C MET A 1 -64.73 6.59 42.85
N ARG A 2 -64.60 6.34 41.59
CA ARG A 2 -63.78 6.95 40.53
C ARG A 2 -62.38 6.34 40.31
N ARG A 3 -62.34 5.52 39.25
CA ARG A 3 -61.21 4.94 38.56
C ARG A 3 -60.55 6.02 37.71
N GLY A 4 -59.23 6.10 37.74
CA GLY A 4 -58.40 6.86 36.80
C GLY A 4 -57.57 5.91 35.93
N PHE A 5 -57.86 5.95 34.63
CA PHE A 5 -57.10 5.19 33.61
C PHE A 5 -55.79 5.92 33.31
N GLY A 6 -54.67 5.24 33.45
CA GLY A 6 -53.40 5.70 32.94
C GLY A 6 -53.14 5.10 31.55
N PHE A 7 -52.98 5.95 30.55
CA PHE A 7 -52.54 5.55 29.20
C PHE A 7 -51.04 5.36 29.18
N ALA A 8 -50.61 4.16 28.84
CA ALA A 8 -49.20 3.88 28.49
C ALA A 8 -49.01 4.19 27.01
N LEU A 9 -48.16 5.17 26.70
CA LEU A 9 -47.68 5.43 25.34
C LEU A 9 -46.55 4.46 25.04
N LEU A 10 -46.78 3.47 24.18
CA LEU A 10 -45.73 2.69 23.53
C LEU A 10 -45.17 3.52 22.37
N GLY A 11 -43.94 4.00 22.51
CA GLY A 11 -43.18 4.56 21.41
C GLY A 11 -42.64 3.44 20.52
N LEU A 12 -43.15 3.30 19.30
CA LEU A 12 -42.54 2.51 18.25
C LEU A 12 -41.32 3.27 17.71
N LEU A 13 -40.13 2.78 17.98
CA LEU A 13 -38.94 3.14 17.20
C LEU A 13 -39.03 2.39 15.86
N ALA A 14 -39.33 3.10 14.79
CA ALA A 14 -39.17 2.60 13.44
C ALA A 14 -37.69 2.64 13.08
N ALA A 15 -37.03 1.50 13.06
CA ALA A 15 -35.73 1.34 12.43
C ALA A 15 -35.93 1.48 10.91
N ALA A 16 -35.46 2.57 10.33
CA ALA A 16 -35.39 2.73 8.90
C ALA A 16 -34.23 1.84 8.39
N VAL A 17 -34.58 0.66 7.91
CA VAL A 17 -33.67 -0.14 7.08
C VAL A 17 -33.59 0.58 5.74
N VAL A 18 -32.52 1.28 5.49
CA VAL A 18 -32.18 1.76 4.15
C VAL A 18 -31.82 0.53 3.32
N ALA A 19 -32.75 0.05 2.53
CA ALA A 19 -32.48 -0.90 1.48
C ALA A 19 -31.64 -0.19 0.42
N VAL A 20 -30.32 -0.38 0.46
CA VAL A 20 -29.47 -0.08 -0.68
C VAL A 20 -29.89 -1.02 -1.79
N SER A 21 -30.43 -0.44 -2.84
CA SER A 21 -30.88 -1.16 -4.02
C SER A 21 -29.69 -1.92 -4.64
N ALA A 22 -29.76 -3.25 -4.57
CA ALA A 22 -29.00 -4.13 -5.44
C ALA A 22 -29.48 -3.91 -6.89
N GLY A 23 -28.86 -2.96 -7.56
CA GLY A 23 -29.21 -2.57 -8.92
C GLY A 23 -27.98 -2.32 -9.75
N ALA A 24 -27.30 -3.38 -10.14
CA ALA A 24 -26.50 -3.52 -11.35
C ALA A 24 -25.86 -4.91 -11.42
N LYS A 25 -26.58 -5.96 -11.11
CA LYS A 25 -26.18 -7.32 -11.52
C LYS A 25 -26.73 -7.58 -12.93
N GLY A 26 -25.85 -7.69 -13.92
CA GLY A 26 -26.24 -8.31 -15.17
C GLY A 26 -25.66 -7.83 -16.48
N ARG A 27 -24.54 -7.12 -16.52
CA ARG A 27 -23.97 -6.74 -17.83
C ARG A 27 -22.49 -7.08 -18.08
N ASP A 28 -21.67 -7.16 -17.06
CA ASP A 28 -20.21 -7.20 -17.26
C ASP A 28 -19.49 -8.47 -16.75
N ASP A 29 -20.15 -9.40 -16.07
CA ASP A 29 -19.59 -10.70 -15.61
C ASP A 29 -18.98 -11.54 -16.74
N HIS A 30 -19.36 -11.27 -18.01
CA HIS A 30 -18.95 -12.09 -19.14
C HIS A 30 -17.45 -11.96 -19.47
N HIS A 31 -16.84 -10.80 -19.23
CA HIS A 31 -15.41 -10.61 -19.51
C HIS A 31 -14.56 -11.27 -18.44
N LEU A 32 -14.91 -11.04 -17.16
CA LEU A 32 -14.20 -11.63 -16.03
C LEU A 32 -14.21 -13.17 -16.09
N GLN A 33 -15.34 -13.78 -16.52
CA GLN A 33 -15.46 -15.23 -16.65
C GLN A 33 -14.57 -15.84 -17.75
N LYS A 34 -14.01 -15.01 -18.66
CA LYS A 34 -13.08 -15.47 -19.72
C LYS A 34 -11.61 -15.39 -19.30
N ILE A 35 -11.32 -14.82 -18.12
CA ILE A 35 -9.96 -14.72 -17.62
C ILE A 35 -9.54 -16.05 -17.02
N ASP A 36 -8.44 -16.61 -17.49
CA ASP A 36 -7.89 -17.86 -16.96
C ASP A 36 -6.90 -17.60 -15.84
N HIS A 37 -6.23 -16.45 -15.87
CA HIS A 37 -5.21 -16.08 -14.89
C HIS A 37 -5.42 -14.66 -14.37
N ILE A 38 -5.29 -14.49 -13.05
CA ILE A 38 -5.25 -13.20 -12.37
C ILE A 38 -3.86 -13.07 -11.73
N VAL A 39 -3.12 -12.04 -12.11
CA VAL A 39 -1.80 -11.73 -11.55
C VAL A 39 -1.90 -10.39 -10.82
N VAL A 40 -1.59 -10.38 -9.54
CA VAL A 40 -1.53 -9.20 -8.69
C VAL A 40 -0.07 -8.93 -8.32
N ILE A 41 0.51 -7.85 -8.84
CA ILE A 41 1.84 -7.37 -8.46
C ILE A 41 1.62 -6.29 -7.39
N TYR A 42 2.16 -6.52 -6.19
CA TYR A 42 1.88 -5.73 -4.99
C TYR A 42 3.15 -5.00 -4.55
N GLU A 43 3.27 -3.75 -4.99
CA GLU A 43 4.40 -2.86 -4.75
C GLU A 43 4.29 -2.13 -3.40
N GLU A 44 5.18 -1.19 -3.12
CA GLU A 44 5.33 -0.59 -1.80
C GLU A 44 5.30 0.94 -1.82
N ASN A 45 4.51 1.44 -0.92
CA ASN A 45 4.56 2.68 -0.17
C ASN A 45 4.48 3.96 -0.99
N HIS A 46 3.51 4.07 -1.89
CA HIS A 46 3.26 5.32 -2.62
C HIS A 46 1.79 5.67 -2.69
N SER A 47 1.45 6.94 -2.46
CA SER A 47 0.13 7.46 -2.79
C SER A 47 -0.02 7.62 -4.31
N PHE A 48 -1.27 7.69 -4.79
CA PHE A 48 -1.53 7.91 -6.20
C PHE A 48 -0.93 9.24 -6.69
N ASP A 49 -1.13 10.33 -5.93
CA ASP A 49 -0.57 11.62 -6.29
C ASP A 49 0.96 11.66 -6.27
N ASN A 50 1.58 10.85 -5.42
CA ASN A 50 3.03 10.79 -5.33
C ASN A 50 3.68 10.21 -6.61
N LEU A 51 3.11 9.15 -7.20
CA LEU A 51 3.66 8.50 -8.40
C LEU A 51 2.85 8.78 -9.67
N TYR A 52 1.55 8.43 -9.70
CA TYR A 52 0.76 8.42 -10.92
C TYR A 52 -0.10 9.67 -11.11
N GLY A 53 -0.09 10.60 -10.16
CA GLY A 53 -0.90 11.83 -10.22
C GLY A 53 -0.55 12.81 -11.35
N GLY A 54 0.45 12.53 -12.17
CA GLY A 54 0.81 13.24 -13.39
C GLY A 54 0.47 12.50 -14.69
N TRP A 55 -0.22 11.36 -14.63
CA TRP A 55 -0.67 10.61 -15.80
C TRP A 55 -1.78 11.34 -16.55
N GLU A 56 -1.94 11.07 -17.84
CA GLU A 56 -2.96 11.72 -18.67
C GLU A 56 -4.36 11.26 -18.28
N GLY A 57 -5.30 12.20 -18.21
CA GLY A 57 -6.74 11.91 -18.03
C GLY A 57 -7.17 11.50 -16.62
N VAL A 58 -6.23 11.30 -15.70
CA VAL A 58 -6.52 10.90 -14.31
C VAL A 58 -7.01 12.08 -13.47
N ASN A 59 -7.75 11.79 -12.41
CA ASN A 59 -7.97 12.72 -11.31
C ASN A 59 -6.70 12.80 -10.46
N GLY A 60 -5.70 13.53 -10.93
CA GLY A 60 -4.38 13.64 -10.33
C GLY A 60 -4.10 15.01 -9.71
N ARG A 61 -2.80 15.28 -9.45
CA ARG A 61 -2.33 16.50 -8.79
C ARG A 61 -2.86 17.80 -9.38
N ALA A 62 -3.11 17.85 -10.70
CA ALA A 62 -3.67 19.03 -11.36
C ALA A 62 -5.10 19.36 -10.93
N ASN A 63 -5.81 18.42 -10.34
CA ASN A 63 -7.17 18.57 -9.83
C ASN A 63 -7.20 18.99 -8.36
N ALA A 64 -6.07 18.90 -7.64
CA ALA A 64 -5.97 19.25 -6.24
C ALA A 64 -6.22 20.75 -6.01
N THR A 65 -7.12 21.06 -5.09
CA THR A 65 -7.40 22.44 -4.72
C THR A 65 -6.33 23.01 -3.79
N ALA A 66 -6.16 24.34 -3.81
CA ALA A 66 -5.24 25.00 -2.89
C ALA A 66 -5.54 24.67 -1.41
N ALA A 67 -6.80 24.47 -1.04
CA ALA A 67 -7.21 24.11 0.33
C ALA A 67 -6.73 22.72 0.73
N GLN A 68 -6.71 21.75 -0.19
CA GLN A 68 -6.21 20.40 0.05
C GLN A 68 -4.69 20.36 0.14
N ILE A 69 -4.00 21.07 -0.76
CA ILE A 69 -2.53 21.11 -0.80
C ILE A 69 -1.95 21.85 0.43
N THR A 70 -2.60 22.92 0.89
CA THR A 70 -2.10 23.74 1.99
C THR A 70 -2.14 22.99 3.31
N GLN A 71 -0.98 22.62 3.83
CA GLN A 71 -0.84 21.91 5.10
C GLN A 71 -1.00 22.85 6.29
N VAL A 72 -1.57 22.33 7.38
CA VAL A 72 -1.86 23.10 8.60
C VAL A 72 -1.16 22.48 9.81
N ASN A 73 -0.84 23.33 10.78
CA ASN A 73 -0.31 22.88 12.06
C ASN A 73 -1.38 22.17 12.92
N GLN A 74 -1.01 21.70 14.11
CA GLN A 74 -1.91 21.00 15.02
C GLN A 74 -3.14 21.83 15.43
N ALA A 75 -3.02 23.16 15.48
CA ALA A 75 -4.12 24.08 15.78
C ALA A 75 -5.00 24.38 14.54
N GLY A 76 -4.66 23.89 13.37
CA GLY A 76 -5.39 24.13 12.12
C GLY A 76 -4.97 25.43 11.39
N THR A 77 -3.89 26.07 11.80
CA THR A 77 -3.35 27.26 11.12
C THR A 77 -2.44 26.82 9.96
N PRO A 78 -2.63 27.36 8.75
CA PRO A 78 -1.75 27.08 7.61
C PRO A 78 -0.29 27.44 7.91
N PHE A 79 0.65 26.56 7.53
CA PHE A 79 2.07 26.89 7.53
C PHE A 79 2.37 27.93 6.45
N THR A 80 3.37 28.78 6.71
CA THR A 80 3.94 29.67 5.69
C THR A 80 4.94 28.90 4.82
N CYS A 81 5.71 28.01 5.44
CA CYS A 81 6.74 27.17 4.82
C CYS A 81 6.58 25.73 5.26
N LEU A 82 7.14 24.81 4.47
CA LEU A 82 7.28 23.39 4.84
C LEU A 82 8.73 23.13 5.26
N LYS A 83 8.91 22.68 6.50
CA LYS A 83 10.22 22.29 7.01
C LYS A 83 10.63 20.95 6.39
N GLN A 84 11.83 20.88 5.86
CA GLN A 84 12.44 19.64 5.38
C GLN A 84 13.39 19.09 6.45
N LEU A 85 13.20 17.86 6.86
CA LEU A 85 14.01 17.16 7.86
C LEU A 85 14.80 16.01 7.25
N ASP A 86 14.57 15.73 5.99
CA ASP A 86 15.29 14.70 5.24
C ASP A 86 16.67 15.21 4.85
N VAL A 87 17.71 14.40 5.10
CA VAL A 87 19.10 14.78 4.79
C VAL A 87 19.33 14.97 3.29
N ASN A 88 18.54 14.30 2.45
CA ASN A 88 18.69 14.36 1.01
C ASN A 88 18.27 15.72 0.45
N LEU A 89 17.27 16.33 1.06
CA LEU A 89 16.78 17.67 0.67
C LEU A 89 17.54 18.81 1.35
N THR A 90 18.33 18.52 2.38
CA THR A 90 19.06 19.54 3.15
C THR A 90 20.57 19.43 3.06
N SER A 91 21.11 18.51 2.27
CA SER A 91 22.55 18.32 2.11
C SER A 91 22.94 18.36 0.61
N PRO A 92 23.61 19.43 0.13
CA PRO A 92 23.93 20.63 0.90
C PRO A 92 22.66 21.42 1.27
N PRO A 93 22.68 22.17 2.39
CA PRO A 93 21.52 22.97 2.79
C PRO A 93 21.12 23.97 1.71
N LEU A 94 19.82 24.03 1.41
CA LEU A 94 19.27 25.00 0.49
C LEU A 94 19.15 26.37 1.18
N ALA A 95 19.36 27.45 0.43
CA ALA A 95 19.16 28.79 0.95
C ALA A 95 17.68 29.01 1.30
N ALA A 96 17.43 29.46 2.54
CA ALA A 96 16.08 29.73 2.99
C ALA A 96 15.46 30.90 2.21
N THR A 97 14.23 30.70 1.73
CA THR A 97 13.45 31.69 0.97
C THR A 97 12.20 32.17 1.72
N CYS A 98 11.81 31.49 2.80
CA CYS A 98 10.66 31.83 3.62
C CYS A 98 10.89 31.50 5.11
N ASN A 99 10.08 32.14 5.96
CA ASN A 99 10.07 31.90 7.41
C ASN A 99 8.68 31.54 7.88
N ASP A 100 8.60 30.56 8.77
CA ASP A 100 7.37 30.13 9.43
C ASP A 100 7.43 30.45 10.92
N SER A 101 6.39 31.10 11.43
CA SER A 101 6.20 31.44 12.84
C SER A 101 4.87 30.89 13.39
N THR A 102 4.23 29.98 12.67
CA THR A 102 2.94 29.40 13.06
C THR A 102 3.09 28.25 14.05
N THR A 103 4.31 27.80 14.29
CA THR A 103 4.66 26.74 15.25
C THR A 103 5.33 27.30 16.49
N ALA A 104 5.34 26.52 17.57
CA ALA A 104 5.99 26.92 18.83
C ALA A 104 7.49 27.26 18.66
N THR A 105 8.15 26.62 17.69
CA THR A 105 9.54 26.92 17.32
C THR A 105 9.57 27.40 15.88
N PRO A 106 9.73 28.73 15.66
CA PRO A 106 9.86 29.28 14.31
C PRO A 106 11.03 28.66 13.53
N PHE A 107 10.87 28.54 12.23
CA PHE A 107 11.93 28.00 11.36
C PHE A 107 11.96 28.70 9.99
N SER A 108 13.08 28.55 9.30
CA SER A 108 13.26 29.02 7.92
C SER A 108 13.37 27.83 6.98
N SER A 109 12.89 27.97 5.75
CA SER A 109 12.91 26.90 4.74
C SER A 109 13.09 27.45 3.33
N ALA A 110 13.53 26.58 2.43
CA ALA A 110 13.50 26.81 0.98
C ALA A 110 12.18 26.37 0.33
N PHE A 111 11.28 25.74 1.09
CA PHE A 111 10.06 25.10 0.57
C PHE A 111 8.82 25.87 1.04
N THR A 112 8.05 26.35 0.08
CA THR A 112 6.72 26.93 0.33
C THR A 112 5.72 25.82 0.69
N ASN A 113 4.57 26.21 1.26
CA ASN A 113 3.51 25.25 1.63
C ASN A 113 2.72 24.79 0.39
N THR A 114 3.34 23.93 -0.41
CA THR A 114 2.80 23.39 -1.65
C THR A 114 3.48 22.05 -2.00
N LEU A 115 2.99 21.37 -3.03
CA LEU A 115 3.64 20.18 -3.59
C LEU A 115 4.96 20.56 -4.27
N PHE A 116 5.92 19.62 -4.30
CA PHE A 116 7.20 19.79 -4.99
C PHE A 116 7.69 18.47 -5.61
N ASP A 117 8.42 18.57 -6.71
CA ASP A 117 9.04 17.44 -7.39
C ASP A 117 10.30 16.99 -6.64
N ILE A 118 10.26 15.76 -6.10
CA ILE A 118 11.39 15.13 -5.40
C ILE A 118 12.56 14.95 -6.36
N GLY A 119 12.31 14.59 -7.63
CA GLY A 119 13.32 14.35 -8.64
C GLY A 119 14.23 15.56 -8.91
N THR A 120 13.76 16.79 -8.62
CA THR A 120 14.57 18.02 -8.69
C THR A 120 15.71 18.00 -7.67
N PHE A 121 15.54 17.34 -6.54
CA PHE A 121 16.51 17.30 -5.43
C PHE A 121 17.21 15.94 -5.32
N ILE A 122 16.47 14.86 -5.55
CA ILE A 122 16.93 13.48 -5.47
C ILE A 122 16.55 12.80 -6.79
N PRO A 123 17.51 12.63 -7.74
CA PRO A 123 17.23 11.92 -8.99
C PRO A 123 16.60 10.55 -8.71
N THR A 124 15.60 10.16 -9.50
CA THR A 124 14.88 8.89 -9.32
C THR A 124 15.79 7.64 -9.39
N SER A 125 16.95 7.78 -10.05
CA SER A 125 17.98 6.74 -10.14
C SER A 125 19.02 6.78 -9.00
N ALA A 126 18.88 7.69 -8.03
CA ALA A 126 19.87 7.83 -6.96
C ALA A 126 19.79 6.64 -6.00
N ARG A 127 20.85 5.84 -5.96
CA ARG A 127 21.03 4.72 -5.02
C ARG A 127 21.61 5.16 -3.68
N THR A 128 22.28 6.32 -3.64
CA THR A 128 22.85 6.93 -2.44
C THR A 128 22.44 8.38 -2.38
N CYS A 129 22.42 8.95 -1.18
CA CYS A 129 22.17 10.37 -0.99
C CYS A 129 23.25 11.24 -1.66
N PRO A 130 22.99 12.53 -1.95
CA PRO A 130 23.93 13.42 -2.62
C PRO A 130 25.32 13.44 -1.99
N GLN A 131 25.43 13.19 -0.69
CA GLN A 131 26.71 12.91 -0.03
C GLN A 131 27.03 11.41 -0.16
N PRO A 132 28.14 11.03 -0.79
CA PRO A 132 28.52 9.63 -0.92
C PRO A 132 28.58 8.92 0.43
N GLY A 133 27.96 7.74 0.52
CA GLY A 133 27.92 6.93 1.75
C GLY A 133 26.90 7.39 2.81
N VAL A 134 26.11 8.42 2.53
CA VAL A 134 24.97 8.81 3.37
C VAL A 134 23.72 8.11 2.82
N PHE A 135 23.01 7.40 3.69
CA PHE A 135 21.77 6.70 3.39
C PHE A 135 20.58 7.44 4.01
N ALA A 136 19.38 7.12 3.55
CA ALA A 136 18.17 7.68 4.13
C ALA A 136 18.10 7.42 5.65
N PRO A 137 17.58 8.38 6.45
CA PRO A 137 17.66 8.32 7.92
C PRO A 137 16.96 7.13 8.59
N ASN A 138 15.98 6.51 7.95
CA ASN A 138 15.33 5.31 8.44
C ASN A 138 16.23 4.07 8.49
N GLY A 139 17.38 4.12 7.82
CA GLY A 139 18.55 3.30 8.09
C GLY A 139 18.37 1.80 8.17
N LEU A 140 17.52 1.19 7.34
CA LEU A 140 17.54 -0.27 7.21
C LEU A 140 18.90 -0.77 6.73
N LEU A 141 19.62 0.09 6.01
CA LEU A 141 20.95 -0.21 5.46
C LEU A 141 22.00 0.86 5.81
N PRO A 142 22.06 1.36 7.05
CA PRO A 142 22.84 2.56 7.40
C PRO A 142 24.36 2.38 7.25
N SER A 143 24.84 1.18 7.03
CA SER A 143 26.28 0.88 6.99
C SER A 143 26.69 -0.08 5.87
N ALA A 144 25.79 -0.55 5.06
CA ALA A 144 26.10 -1.52 4.02
C ALA A 144 26.43 -0.80 2.71
N ALA A 145 27.70 -0.45 2.55
CA ALA A 145 28.23 0.24 1.37
C ALA A 145 27.95 -0.45 0.02
N ASN A 146 27.45 -1.68 0.04
CA ASN A 146 27.22 -2.50 -1.14
C ASN A 146 25.75 -2.81 -1.42
N LEU A 147 24.83 -2.37 -0.55
CA LEU A 147 23.41 -2.59 -0.77
C LEU A 147 22.79 -1.36 -1.43
N PRO A 148 22.02 -1.53 -2.50
CA PRO A 148 21.23 -0.44 -3.04
C PRO A 148 20.27 0.02 -1.93
N GLY A 149 20.21 1.31 -1.70
CA GLY A 149 19.27 1.95 -0.82
C GLY A 149 18.76 3.19 -1.53
N GLY A 150 17.49 3.46 -1.45
CA GLY A 150 16.95 4.70 -1.95
C GLY A 150 17.46 5.88 -1.11
N CYS A 151 17.46 7.05 -1.70
CA CYS A 151 17.78 8.27 -0.98
C CYS A 151 16.54 8.97 -0.42
N THR A 152 15.36 8.63 -0.90
CA THR A 152 14.11 9.09 -0.33
C THR A 152 13.83 8.33 0.96
N ARG A 153 13.48 9.06 1.99
CA ARG A 153 13.24 8.49 3.31
C ARG A 153 11.93 7.72 3.36
N ASP A 154 11.94 6.57 4.03
CA ASP A 154 10.75 5.92 4.55
C ASP A 154 10.16 6.77 5.68
N ILE A 155 8.96 7.30 5.50
CA ILE A 155 8.28 8.17 6.46
C ILE A 155 7.13 7.44 7.16
N VAL A 156 6.75 7.92 8.35
CA VAL A 156 5.74 7.24 9.16
C VAL A 156 4.40 7.07 8.42
N HIS A 157 3.90 5.84 8.40
CA HIS A 157 2.65 5.42 7.76
C HIS A 157 1.95 4.37 8.63
N ARG A 158 1.51 4.74 9.85
CA ARG A 158 0.87 3.86 10.81
C ARG A 158 -0.62 4.13 10.92
N PHE A 159 -1.35 3.20 11.49
CA PHE A 159 -2.82 3.18 11.55
C PHE A 159 -3.44 4.48 12.07
N TYR A 160 -2.95 5.01 13.18
CA TYR A 160 -3.50 6.25 13.74
C TYR A 160 -2.89 7.51 13.12
N GLN A 161 -1.64 7.47 12.67
CA GLN A 161 -1.01 8.60 11.99
C GLN A 161 -1.74 8.97 10.71
N GLU A 162 -2.09 7.99 9.89
CA GLU A 162 -2.84 8.24 8.66
C GLU A 162 -4.18 8.90 8.94
N GLN A 163 -4.96 8.39 9.90
CA GLN A 163 -6.23 9.00 10.28
C GLN A 163 -6.07 10.46 10.71
N TYR A 164 -4.99 10.78 11.45
CA TYR A 164 -4.66 12.15 11.80
C TYR A 164 -4.28 12.97 10.56
N GLN A 165 -3.48 12.43 9.64
CA GLN A 165 -3.05 13.07 8.40
C GLN A 165 -4.23 13.40 7.49
N LEU A 166 -5.16 12.49 7.33
CA LEU A 166 -6.40 12.69 6.55
C LEU A 166 -7.27 13.82 7.09
N ASN A 167 -7.23 14.09 8.38
CA ASN A 167 -7.98 15.16 9.07
C ASN A 167 -9.48 15.18 8.69
N SER A 168 -10.14 14.03 8.77
CA SER A 168 -11.55 13.87 8.38
C SER A 168 -11.80 14.35 6.93
N GLY A 169 -10.97 13.92 5.99
CA GLY A 169 -11.11 14.18 4.56
C GLY A 169 -10.61 15.53 4.09
N LYS A 170 -10.01 16.36 4.96
CA LYS A 170 -9.43 17.66 4.56
C LYS A 170 -8.06 17.53 3.89
N GLN A 171 -7.40 16.40 4.01
CA GLN A 171 -6.10 16.08 3.39
C GLN A 171 -4.96 17.06 3.77
N ASN A 172 -5.01 17.70 4.91
CA ASN A 172 -4.15 18.85 5.19
C ASN A 172 -3.31 18.75 6.48
N ARG A 173 -3.15 17.56 7.06
CA ARG A 173 -2.29 17.32 8.22
C ARG A 173 -1.17 16.32 7.96
N TYR A 174 -0.85 16.01 6.71
CA TYR A 174 0.26 15.10 6.38
C TYR A 174 1.57 15.58 6.98
N THR A 175 1.92 16.84 6.75
CA THR A 175 3.15 17.45 7.30
C THR A 175 3.19 17.42 8.83
N THR A 176 2.08 17.67 9.50
CA THR A 176 2.01 17.71 10.98
C THR A 176 2.04 16.30 11.57
N GLY A 177 1.40 15.34 10.91
CA GLY A 177 1.35 13.93 11.32
C GLY A 177 2.56 13.10 10.85
N SER A 178 3.65 13.73 10.43
CA SER A 178 4.82 13.05 9.89
C SER A 178 6.09 13.33 10.70
N ASP A 179 6.97 12.34 10.73
CA ASP A 179 8.34 12.45 11.26
C ASP A 179 9.31 13.13 10.29
N ALA A 180 8.93 13.28 9.01
CA ALA A 180 9.71 13.96 7.96
C ALA A 180 9.12 15.31 7.51
N ALA A 181 8.06 15.78 8.17
CA ALA A 181 7.42 17.06 7.92
C ALA A 181 7.07 17.29 6.42
N GLY A 182 7.70 18.25 5.76
CA GLY A 182 7.36 18.67 4.40
C GLY A 182 7.65 17.63 3.31
N LEU A 183 8.43 16.59 3.56
CA LEU A 183 8.68 15.53 2.57
C LEU A 183 7.39 14.82 2.15
N THR A 184 6.37 14.81 3.00
CA THR A 184 5.04 14.28 2.68
C THR A 184 4.38 14.92 1.46
N GLN A 185 4.78 16.14 1.09
CA GLN A 185 4.26 16.89 -0.05
C GLN A 185 5.08 16.66 -1.33
N GLY A 186 6.06 15.76 -1.28
CA GLY A 186 6.86 15.40 -2.44
C GLY A 186 6.12 14.48 -3.40
N PHE A 187 6.39 14.64 -4.68
CA PHE A 187 5.95 13.73 -5.74
C PHE A 187 7.08 13.46 -6.72
N TYR A 188 6.97 12.39 -7.48
CA TYR A 188 7.85 12.11 -8.61
C TYR A 188 7.21 12.61 -9.93
N ASP A 189 8.04 13.07 -10.86
CA ASP A 189 7.57 13.31 -12.23
C ASP A 189 7.15 11.96 -12.83
N THR A 190 5.85 11.77 -12.98
CA THR A 190 5.26 10.54 -13.52
C THR A 190 5.88 10.15 -14.87
N LYS A 191 6.19 11.13 -15.72
CA LYS A 191 6.76 10.90 -17.06
C LYS A 191 8.21 10.41 -17.03
N ALA A 192 8.91 10.62 -15.93
CA ALA A 192 10.27 10.12 -15.72
C ALA A 192 10.31 8.65 -15.26
N LEU A 193 9.19 8.08 -14.81
CA LEU A 193 9.14 6.71 -14.32
C LEU A 193 9.34 5.69 -15.46
N PRO A 194 10.15 4.63 -15.26
CA PRO A 194 10.33 3.56 -16.23
C PRO A 194 9.01 2.91 -16.68
N ILE A 195 8.06 2.71 -15.75
CA ILE A 195 6.75 2.14 -16.07
C ILE A 195 5.96 3.05 -17.03
N TYR A 196 5.94 4.37 -16.80
CA TYR A 196 5.29 5.30 -17.70
C TYR A 196 5.94 5.24 -19.10
N GLN A 197 7.27 5.28 -19.16
CA GLN A 197 8.00 5.24 -20.43
C GLN A 197 7.74 3.92 -21.19
N TYR A 198 7.69 2.80 -20.47
CA TYR A 198 7.40 1.49 -21.06
C TYR A 198 6.01 1.45 -21.67
N LEU A 199 4.98 1.87 -20.94
CA LEU A 199 3.59 1.84 -21.39
C LEU A 199 3.28 2.85 -22.49
N HIS A 200 4.13 3.86 -22.69
CA HIS A 200 4.04 4.84 -23.78
C HIS A 200 4.90 4.48 -25.00
N THR A 201 5.54 3.30 -25.02
CA THR A 201 6.23 2.86 -26.22
C THR A 201 5.25 2.60 -27.35
N LYS A 202 5.68 2.84 -28.59
CA LYS A 202 4.89 2.53 -29.77
C LYS A 202 4.55 1.03 -29.79
N ASP A 203 3.31 0.71 -30.08
CA ASP A 203 2.80 -0.66 -30.16
C ASP A 203 2.69 -1.39 -28.80
N HIS A 204 2.74 -0.67 -27.67
CA HIS A 204 2.46 -1.30 -26.37
C HIS A 204 0.99 -1.75 -26.30
N PRO A 205 0.73 -2.93 -25.68
CA PRO A 205 -0.64 -3.41 -25.45
C PRO A 205 -1.47 -2.42 -24.62
N SER A 206 -2.76 -2.60 -24.68
CA SER A 206 -3.73 -1.78 -23.97
C SER A 206 -3.61 -1.91 -22.47
N TYR A 207 -3.71 -0.77 -21.77
CA TYR A 207 -3.69 -0.71 -20.32
C TYR A 207 -4.71 0.30 -19.78
N VAL A 208 -5.07 0.13 -18.53
CA VAL A 208 -6.03 0.98 -17.82
C VAL A 208 -5.40 1.46 -16.52
N ILE A 209 -5.56 2.75 -16.21
CA ILE A 209 -5.27 3.31 -14.89
C ILE A 209 -6.59 3.46 -14.14
N ALA A 210 -6.71 2.90 -12.94
CA ALA A 210 -7.79 3.23 -12.02
C ALA A 210 -7.32 4.36 -11.10
N ASP A 211 -7.98 5.50 -11.19
CA ASP A 211 -7.60 6.71 -10.46
C ASP A 211 -8.43 6.96 -9.19
N ASP A 212 -9.24 5.98 -8.80
CA ASP A 212 -10.03 6.00 -7.56
C ASP A 212 -9.88 4.66 -6.81
N PHE A 213 -8.61 4.21 -6.65
CA PHE A 213 -8.23 2.98 -5.97
C PHE A 213 -7.57 3.30 -4.61
N PHE A 214 -8.09 2.74 -3.53
CA PHE A 214 -7.67 3.04 -2.15
C PHE A 214 -7.01 1.83 -1.49
N GLN A 215 -6.06 2.08 -0.58
CA GLN A 215 -5.55 1.02 0.29
C GLN A 215 -6.66 0.45 1.18
N GLY A 216 -6.59 -0.84 1.50
CA GLY A 216 -7.67 -1.57 2.19
C GLY A 216 -7.95 -1.10 3.62
N ALA A 217 -6.90 -0.76 4.35
CA ALA A 217 -6.99 -0.30 5.73
C ALA A 217 -6.07 0.89 5.98
N PHE A 218 -6.37 1.70 6.98
CA PHE A 218 -5.44 2.73 7.45
C PHE A 218 -4.11 2.13 7.89
N GLY A 219 -3.03 2.88 7.69
CA GLY A 219 -1.69 2.53 8.17
C GLY A 219 -0.88 1.72 7.19
N GLY A 220 0.04 0.93 7.73
CA GLY A 220 1.19 0.41 6.99
C GLY A 220 1.00 -0.98 6.41
N SER A 221 2.10 -1.44 5.83
CA SER A 221 2.18 -2.65 5.00
C SER A 221 1.69 -3.91 5.70
N PHE A 222 2.01 -4.11 6.98
CA PHE A 222 1.55 -5.30 7.72
C PHE A 222 0.04 -5.47 7.62
N LEU A 223 -0.72 -4.42 7.95
CA LEU A 223 -2.18 -4.51 7.99
C LEU A 223 -2.77 -4.63 6.57
N ASN A 224 -2.25 -3.86 5.61
CA ASN A 224 -2.73 -3.89 4.23
C ASN A 224 -2.46 -5.23 3.54
N HIS A 225 -1.37 -5.91 3.86
CA HIS A 225 -1.16 -7.29 3.40
C HIS A 225 -2.15 -8.30 4.02
N GLN A 226 -2.58 -8.10 5.27
CA GLN A 226 -3.66 -8.91 5.87
C GLN A 226 -5.01 -8.62 5.20
N TRP A 227 -5.29 -7.36 4.88
CA TRP A 227 -6.50 -6.97 4.16
C TRP A 227 -6.53 -7.50 2.73
N LEU A 228 -5.39 -7.55 2.03
CA LEU A 228 -5.28 -8.16 0.70
C LEU A 228 -5.74 -9.62 0.66
N ILE A 229 -5.51 -10.39 1.73
CA ILE A 229 -5.77 -11.84 1.69
C ILE A 229 -6.95 -12.29 2.55
N SER A 230 -7.45 -11.44 3.46
CA SER A 230 -8.49 -11.84 4.41
C SER A 230 -9.54 -10.77 4.71
N ALA A 231 -9.43 -9.58 4.13
CA ALA A 231 -10.35 -8.44 4.33
C ALA A 231 -10.67 -8.17 5.81
N ARG A 232 -9.67 -8.29 6.69
CA ARG A 232 -9.84 -8.07 8.13
C ARG A 232 -8.53 -7.78 8.85
N ALA A 233 -8.64 -7.04 9.96
CA ALA A 233 -7.54 -6.89 10.90
C ALA A 233 -7.36 -8.17 11.73
N PRO A 234 -6.11 -8.66 11.93
CA PRO A 234 -5.84 -9.81 12.79
C PRO A 234 -6.23 -9.54 14.25
N THR A 235 -6.90 -10.50 14.88
CA THR A 235 -7.15 -10.47 16.33
C THR A 235 -5.96 -11.02 17.09
N PHE A 236 -5.68 -10.40 18.24
CA PHE A 236 -4.64 -10.86 19.17
C PHE A 236 -5.18 -10.85 20.59
N THR A 237 -5.42 -12.03 21.15
CA THR A 237 -5.88 -12.22 22.54
C THR A 237 -4.69 -12.38 23.49
N GLY A 238 -3.61 -11.64 23.26
CA GLY A 238 -2.36 -11.72 24.02
C GLY A 238 -2.40 -11.04 25.39
N PRO A 239 -1.25 -10.87 26.00
CA PRO A 239 -1.17 -10.32 27.36
C PRO A 239 -1.82 -8.94 27.44
N VAL A 240 -2.46 -8.74 28.54
CA VAL A 240 -3.26 -7.57 28.89
C VAL A 240 -2.45 -6.29 28.74
N ASN A 241 -3.11 -5.21 28.41
CA ASN A 241 -2.57 -3.85 28.46
C ASN A 241 -2.16 -3.47 29.88
N ASP A 242 -0.99 -3.94 30.29
CA ASP A 242 -0.43 -3.75 31.65
C ASP A 242 0.70 -2.71 31.69
N GLY A 243 1.00 -2.09 30.54
CA GLY A 243 2.08 -1.12 30.42
C GLY A 243 3.49 -1.72 30.42
N SER A 244 3.63 -3.04 30.41
CA SER A 244 4.94 -3.71 30.35
C SER A 244 5.59 -3.55 28.97
N ALA A 245 6.87 -3.93 28.87
CA ALA A 245 7.59 -3.94 27.59
C ALA A 245 7.03 -4.94 26.58
N ASN A 246 6.22 -5.89 27.03
CA ASN A 246 5.58 -6.92 26.21
C ASN A 246 4.15 -6.57 25.82
N ASP A 247 3.62 -5.47 26.35
CA ASP A 247 2.31 -4.97 25.99
C ASP A 247 2.33 -4.48 24.53
N LEU A 248 1.47 -5.06 23.70
CA LEU A 248 1.35 -4.75 22.27
C LEU A 248 0.19 -3.79 21.97
N HIS A 249 -0.63 -3.43 22.95
CA HIS A 249 -1.77 -2.55 22.75
C HIS A 249 -1.32 -1.14 22.40
N SER A 250 -1.92 -0.58 21.36
CA SER A 250 -1.78 0.84 21.06
C SER A 250 -2.50 1.66 22.12
N ILE A 251 -1.80 2.61 22.70
CA ILE A 251 -2.37 3.64 23.55
C ILE A 251 -2.30 4.94 22.77
N ILE A 252 -3.35 5.73 22.79
CA ILE A 252 -3.47 6.99 22.08
C ILE A 252 -3.67 8.14 23.07
N ASP A 253 -3.45 9.37 22.64
CA ASP A 253 -3.65 10.55 23.49
C ASP A 253 -5.15 10.82 23.75
N ALA A 254 -5.45 11.87 24.51
CA ALA A 254 -6.82 12.26 24.85
C ALA A 254 -7.68 12.61 23.63
N ASN A 255 -7.07 12.86 22.47
CA ASN A 255 -7.76 13.14 21.22
C ASN A 255 -7.90 11.90 20.32
N GLY A 256 -7.43 10.75 20.76
CA GLY A 256 -7.46 9.52 19.98
C GLY A 256 -6.31 9.40 18.97
N PHE A 257 -5.26 10.18 19.08
CA PHE A 257 -4.14 10.19 18.15
C PHE A 257 -2.89 9.54 18.76
N PRO A 258 -1.95 9.10 17.90
CA PRO A 258 -0.78 8.36 18.36
C PRO A 258 0.15 9.17 19.24
N ASN A 259 0.84 8.44 20.11
CA ASN A 259 1.83 8.99 21.04
C ASN A 259 3.23 9.04 20.40
N ALA A 260 3.40 9.77 19.34
CA ALA A 260 4.75 10.06 18.89
C ALA A 260 4.99 11.56 18.91
N THR A 261 6.17 11.96 19.36
CA THR A 261 6.62 13.36 19.24
C THR A 261 7.22 13.52 17.86
N TYR A 262 6.49 14.16 16.98
CA TYR A 262 6.96 14.54 15.65
C TYR A 262 7.37 16.04 15.63
N PRO A 263 7.98 16.52 14.56
CA PRO A 263 8.43 17.91 14.49
C PRO A 263 7.33 18.93 14.77
N PHE A 264 6.09 18.63 14.42
CA PHE A 264 4.94 19.53 14.53
C PHE A 264 3.74 18.97 15.28
N TYR A 265 3.75 17.70 15.64
CA TYR A 265 2.73 17.08 16.45
C TYR A 265 3.24 16.80 17.85
N HIS A 266 2.54 17.31 18.84
CA HIS A 266 2.86 17.14 20.25
C HIS A 266 1.63 16.56 20.96
N PRO A 267 1.65 15.29 21.34
CA PRO A 267 0.54 14.68 22.09
C PRO A 267 0.36 15.37 23.46
N THR A 268 -0.87 15.45 23.91
CA THR A 268 -1.23 16.04 25.21
C THR A 268 -0.97 15.11 26.37
N THR A 269 -0.78 13.83 26.12
CA THR A 269 -0.52 12.78 27.11
C THR A 269 0.65 11.91 26.67
N THR A 270 1.29 11.22 27.59
CA THR A 270 2.24 10.16 27.25
C THR A 270 1.49 8.90 26.92
N VAL A 271 1.57 8.47 25.68
CA VAL A 271 0.85 7.33 25.15
C VAL A 271 1.85 6.33 24.57
N LYS A 272 1.55 5.07 24.61
CA LYS A 272 2.39 4.00 24.09
C LYS A 272 1.90 3.64 22.68
N ASP A 273 2.72 3.87 21.69
CA ASP A 273 2.47 3.38 20.34
C ASP A 273 2.87 1.90 20.26
N SER A 274 1.91 1.01 20.07
CA SER A 274 2.11 -0.43 19.97
C SER A 274 1.44 -1.00 18.71
N GLN A 275 1.57 -2.31 18.53
CA GLN A 275 1.03 -3.01 17.35
C GLN A 275 -0.49 -3.21 17.41
N LEU A 276 -1.13 -3.09 18.58
CA LEU A 276 -2.55 -3.34 18.76
C LEU A 276 -3.36 -2.04 18.78
N THR A 277 -4.67 -2.17 18.61
CA THR A 277 -5.64 -1.09 18.82
C THR A 277 -5.73 -0.69 20.28
N GLN A 278 -6.35 0.45 20.55
CA GLN A 278 -6.64 0.89 21.91
C GLN A 278 -7.58 -0.08 22.64
N ALA A 279 -7.48 -0.16 23.95
CA ALA A 279 -8.47 -0.88 24.75
C ALA A 279 -9.85 -0.23 24.62
N CYS A 280 -10.91 -1.05 24.49
CA CYS A 280 -12.28 -0.55 24.50
C CYS A 280 -12.62 0.06 25.87
N GLY A 281 -13.44 1.12 25.85
CA GLY A 281 -13.87 1.80 27.09
C GLY A 281 -12.93 2.90 27.57
N LEU A 282 -11.88 3.26 26.84
CA LEU A 282 -11.15 4.48 27.10
C LEU A 282 -12.09 5.69 26.92
N PRO A 283 -11.90 6.77 27.70
CA PRO A 283 -12.75 7.97 27.59
C PRO A 283 -12.54 8.75 26.29
N THR A 284 -11.79 8.24 25.35
CA THR A 284 -11.61 8.79 24.03
C THR A 284 -12.88 8.63 23.24
N THR A 285 -13.55 9.72 23.06
CA THR A 285 -14.84 9.78 22.38
C THR A 285 -14.71 10.03 20.88
N VAL A 286 -13.59 9.69 20.27
CA VAL A 286 -13.44 9.85 18.83
C VAL A 286 -14.26 8.75 18.15
N ALA A 287 -15.41 9.12 17.64
CA ALA A 287 -16.28 8.21 16.90
C ALA A 287 -15.53 7.63 15.69
N GLY A 288 -15.67 6.34 15.45
CA GLY A 288 -15.03 5.65 14.34
C GLY A 288 -13.64 5.07 14.65
N PHE A 289 -13.14 5.20 15.87
CA PHE A 289 -11.89 4.54 16.26
C PHE A 289 -12.14 3.07 16.58
N ALA A 290 -11.37 2.20 15.94
CA ALA A 290 -11.35 0.78 16.25
C ALA A 290 -10.85 0.57 17.69
N CYS A 291 -11.51 -0.30 18.44
CA CYS A 291 -11.05 -0.72 19.75
C CYS A 291 -11.16 -2.24 19.88
N GLY A 292 -10.34 -2.82 20.75
CA GLY A 292 -10.29 -4.26 20.99
C GLY A 292 -8.89 -4.83 20.80
N ASP A 293 -8.80 -6.15 20.79
CA ASP A 293 -7.53 -6.87 20.70
C ASP A 293 -7.18 -7.16 19.23
N PHE A 294 -6.80 -6.12 18.48
CA PHE A 294 -6.43 -6.21 17.08
C PHE A 294 -5.00 -5.72 16.84
N ALA A 295 -4.26 -6.43 15.99
CA ALA A 295 -2.96 -5.98 15.52
C ALA A 295 -3.14 -5.07 14.30
N VAL A 296 -2.75 -3.80 14.41
CA VAL A 296 -2.87 -2.80 13.34
C VAL A 296 -1.53 -2.25 12.87
N ASN A 297 -0.47 -2.40 13.67
CA ASN A 297 0.89 -2.01 13.30
C ASN A 297 1.77 -3.25 13.14
N THR A 298 2.98 -3.06 12.58
CA THR A 298 3.89 -4.15 12.23
C THR A 298 4.17 -5.10 13.39
N SER A 299 3.85 -6.37 13.18
CA SER A 299 4.15 -7.50 14.06
C SER A 299 4.84 -8.60 13.25
N GLN A 300 5.57 -9.48 13.92
CA GLN A 300 6.24 -10.59 13.24
C GLN A 300 5.36 -11.84 13.19
N PRO A 301 5.49 -12.71 12.17
CA PRO A 301 4.74 -13.94 12.11
C PRO A 301 5.19 -14.95 13.18
N ALA A 302 4.30 -15.89 13.51
CA ALA A 302 4.59 -16.97 14.44
C ALA A 302 5.63 -17.97 13.93
N TYR A 303 5.76 -18.08 12.62
CA TYR A 303 6.58 -19.07 11.92
C TYR A 303 7.73 -18.42 11.15
N GLN A 304 8.86 -19.17 11.03
CA GLN A 304 9.92 -18.79 10.08
C GLN A 304 9.39 -18.72 8.63
N PRO A 305 9.87 -17.75 7.84
CA PRO A 305 10.83 -16.71 8.19
C PRO A 305 10.19 -15.56 9.01
N PHE A 306 10.92 -15.12 10.02
CA PHE A 306 10.68 -13.87 10.74
C PHE A 306 12.03 -13.17 10.98
N GLN A 307 12.00 -11.89 11.30
CA GLN A 307 13.21 -11.08 11.46
C GLN A 307 14.17 -11.72 12.49
N PRO A 308 15.43 -11.94 12.14
CA PRO A 308 16.43 -12.48 13.07
C PRO A 308 16.51 -11.67 14.37
N GLY A 309 16.52 -12.39 15.50
CA GLY A 309 16.53 -11.77 16.83
C GLY A 309 15.16 -11.34 17.36
N THR A 310 14.07 -11.59 16.64
CA THR A 310 12.72 -11.30 17.13
C THR A 310 12.40 -12.08 18.42
N LEU A 311 11.97 -11.38 19.44
CA LEU A 311 11.49 -11.99 20.67
C LEU A 311 10.09 -12.59 20.47
N PRO A 312 9.76 -13.76 21.08
CA PRO A 312 8.44 -14.38 20.97
C PRO A 312 7.28 -13.43 21.32
N ALA A 313 7.48 -12.52 22.27
CA ALA A 313 6.48 -11.52 22.65
C ALA A 313 6.16 -10.49 21.54
N ARG A 314 6.95 -10.45 20.46
CA ARG A 314 6.74 -9.59 19.29
C ARG A 314 6.16 -10.33 18.09
N GLN A 315 5.86 -11.61 18.24
CA GLN A 315 5.25 -12.44 17.24
C GLN A 315 3.75 -12.56 17.50
N LEU A 316 2.95 -12.40 16.47
CA LEU A 316 1.53 -12.74 16.56
C LEU A 316 1.37 -14.26 16.72
N PRO A 317 0.44 -14.73 17.53
CA PRO A 317 0.00 -16.12 17.47
C PRO A 317 -0.50 -16.47 16.07
N ALA A 318 -0.41 -17.76 15.72
CA ALA A 318 -0.90 -18.23 14.44
C ALA A 318 -2.38 -17.86 14.22
N LEU A 319 -2.68 -17.28 13.07
CA LEU A 319 -4.03 -16.88 12.70
C LEU A 319 -4.83 -18.09 12.19
N HIS A 320 -6.14 -18.10 12.50
CA HIS A 320 -7.06 -19.17 12.13
C HIS A 320 -8.28 -18.66 11.34
N ALA A 321 -8.34 -17.39 11.03
CA ALA A 321 -9.39 -16.83 10.20
C ALA A 321 -9.31 -17.36 8.76
N SER A 322 -10.42 -17.35 8.04
CA SER A 322 -10.45 -17.67 6.60
C SER A 322 -9.65 -16.63 5.82
N ASN A 323 -9.02 -17.06 4.74
CA ASN A 323 -8.29 -16.23 3.80
C ASN A 323 -8.56 -16.74 2.38
N ILE A 324 -8.25 -15.90 1.39
CA ILE A 324 -8.54 -16.20 -0.01
C ILE A 324 -7.82 -17.46 -0.52
N GLY A 325 -6.64 -17.78 0.02
CA GLY A 325 -5.89 -18.98 -0.35
C GLY A 325 -6.60 -20.26 0.07
N ASP A 326 -7.20 -20.27 1.27
CA ASP A 326 -8.00 -21.41 1.74
C ASP A 326 -9.24 -21.61 0.86
N GLU A 327 -9.94 -20.52 0.48
CA GLU A 327 -11.12 -20.56 -0.38
C GLU A 327 -10.78 -21.03 -1.81
N LEU A 328 -9.71 -20.51 -2.41
CA LEU A 328 -9.21 -20.95 -3.72
C LEU A 328 -8.85 -22.44 -3.71
N SER A 329 -8.16 -22.90 -2.65
CA SER A 329 -7.81 -24.32 -2.50
C SER A 329 -9.04 -25.20 -2.37
N ALA A 330 -10.06 -24.75 -1.62
CA ALA A 330 -11.32 -25.47 -1.48
C ALA A 330 -12.10 -25.56 -2.80
N ALA A 331 -12.02 -24.55 -3.65
CA ALA A 331 -12.60 -24.51 -4.98
C ALA A 331 -11.79 -25.28 -6.04
N GLY A 332 -10.59 -25.77 -5.71
CA GLY A 332 -9.69 -26.43 -6.65
C GLY A 332 -9.00 -25.49 -7.64
N ALA A 333 -9.02 -24.20 -7.40
CA ALA A 333 -8.31 -23.22 -8.20
C ALA A 333 -6.82 -23.18 -7.79
N SER A 334 -5.91 -23.21 -8.79
CA SER A 334 -4.48 -23.16 -8.51
C SER A 334 -4.06 -21.73 -8.16
N TRP A 335 -3.25 -21.58 -7.12
CA TRP A 335 -2.78 -20.26 -6.70
C TRP A 335 -1.42 -20.34 -6.03
N ALA A 336 -0.70 -19.19 -5.96
CA ALA A 336 0.49 -19.05 -5.14
C ALA A 336 0.76 -17.58 -4.77
N TRP A 337 1.45 -17.42 -3.65
CA TRP A 337 2.11 -16.21 -3.21
C TRP A 337 3.59 -16.31 -3.55
N TYR A 338 4.04 -15.49 -4.50
CA TYR A 338 5.41 -15.45 -4.97
C TYR A 338 6.11 -14.24 -4.36
N SER A 339 7.05 -14.48 -3.45
CA SER A 339 7.80 -13.41 -2.81
C SER A 339 9.26 -13.43 -3.21
N GLY A 340 9.80 -12.28 -3.61
CA GLY A 340 11.22 -12.13 -3.91
C GLY A 340 12.09 -12.49 -2.70
N GLY A 341 13.04 -13.41 -2.89
CA GLY A 341 13.94 -13.89 -1.84
C GLY A 341 13.30 -14.84 -0.81
N TRP A 342 12.12 -15.37 -1.09
CA TRP A 342 11.45 -16.32 -0.19
C TRP A 342 12.29 -17.55 0.10
N ASN A 343 12.91 -18.15 -0.91
CA ASN A 343 13.67 -19.39 -0.72
C ASN A 343 14.91 -19.19 0.14
N ASN A 344 15.58 -18.04 0.03
CA ASN A 344 16.63 -17.66 0.96
C ASN A 344 16.11 -17.50 2.40
N ALA A 345 15.00 -16.79 2.57
CA ALA A 345 14.42 -16.52 3.88
C ALA A 345 13.86 -17.78 4.55
N ALA A 346 13.18 -18.64 3.79
CA ALA A 346 12.58 -19.88 4.28
C ALA A 346 13.55 -21.06 4.38
N GLY A 347 14.77 -20.92 3.86
CA GLY A 347 15.79 -21.98 3.90
C GLY A 347 15.53 -23.10 2.89
N VAL A 348 14.94 -22.80 1.72
CA VAL A 348 14.68 -23.76 0.65
C VAL A 348 15.92 -23.85 -0.25
N ILE A 349 16.88 -24.66 0.20
CA ILE A 349 18.20 -24.81 -0.44
C ILE A 349 18.05 -25.30 -1.88
N GLY A 350 18.70 -24.62 -2.83
CA GLY A 350 18.72 -24.97 -4.24
C GLY A 350 17.38 -24.74 -4.99
N GLY A 351 16.39 -24.14 -4.34
CA GLY A 351 15.14 -23.72 -5.01
C GLY A 351 15.35 -22.50 -5.93
N PRO A 352 14.39 -22.18 -6.80
CA PRO A 352 14.42 -20.94 -7.58
C PRO A 352 14.71 -19.71 -6.71
N GLY A 353 15.62 -18.85 -7.10
CA GLY A 353 15.98 -17.66 -6.30
C GLY A 353 16.91 -17.92 -5.10
N TRP A 354 17.33 -19.17 -4.85
CA TRP A 354 18.35 -19.45 -3.83
C TRP A 354 19.72 -18.96 -4.25
N THR A 355 20.32 -18.04 -3.49
CA THR A 355 21.61 -17.40 -3.81
C THR A 355 22.74 -17.78 -2.84
N ASN A 356 22.43 -18.55 -1.80
CA ASN A 356 23.39 -19.01 -0.82
C ASN A 356 23.95 -20.41 -1.19
N GLY A 357 25.12 -20.75 -0.65
CA GLY A 357 25.71 -22.07 -0.87
C GLY A 357 25.02 -23.18 -0.07
N ASP A 358 25.61 -24.39 -0.13
CA ASP A 358 25.06 -25.60 0.52
C ASP A 358 25.31 -25.64 2.05
N GLY A 359 25.81 -24.57 2.62
CA GLY A 359 25.99 -24.42 4.06
C GLY A 359 27.43 -24.59 4.55
N PRO A 360 27.68 -24.48 5.85
CA PRO A 360 26.72 -24.23 6.95
C PRO A 360 26.49 -22.74 7.27
N THR A 361 26.89 -21.82 6.39
CA THR A 361 26.77 -20.38 6.61
C THR A 361 26.07 -19.71 5.43
N CYS A 362 25.41 -18.58 5.67
CA CYS A 362 24.91 -17.73 4.61
C CYS A 362 26.08 -17.06 3.89
N THR A 363 26.12 -17.19 2.57
CA THR A 363 27.25 -16.73 1.74
C THR A 363 26.92 -15.54 0.85
N ASP A 364 25.62 -15.26 0.67
CA ASP A 364 25.19 -14.08 -0.08
C ASP A 364 25.52 -12.81 0.73
N PRO A 365 26.30 -11.86 0.14
CA PRO A 365 26.69 -10.63 0.83
C PRO A 365 25.48 -9.71 1.15
N GLN A 366 24.33 -9.94 0.52
CA GLN A 366 23.10 -9.21 0.79
C GLN A 366 22.25 -9.82 1.91
N THR A 367 22.75 -10.87 2.57
CA THR A 367 22.01 -11.53 3.65
C THR A 367 21.87 -10.61 4.88
N PHE A 368 20.73 -10.68 5.53
CA PHE A 368 20.44 -9.96 6.78
C PHE A 368 21.48 -10.30 7.86
N ALA A 369 21.98 -9.26 8.55
CA ALA A 369 22.95 -9.44 9.63
C ALA A 369 22.37 -10.27 10.78
N GLY A 370 23.08 -11.33 11.20
CA GLY A 370 22.62 -12.24 12.24
C GLY A 370 21.70 -13.37 11.76
N ALA A 371 21.47 -13.50 10.46
CA ALA A 371 20.80 -14.66 9.88
C ALA A 371 21.55 -15.95 10.19
N VAL A 372 20.83 -17.04 10.40
CA VAL A 372 21.36 -18.35 10.73
C VAL A 372 20.93 -19.35 9.66
N TYR A 373 21.92 -19.95 8.99
CA TYR A 373 21.68 -20.94 7.94
C TYR A 373 20.75 -22.07 8.44
N PRO A 374 19.79 -22.53 7.62
CA PRO A 374 19.56 -22.20 6.22
C PRO A 374 18.68 -20.97 5.98
N ASN A 375 18.19 -20.31 7.00
CA ASN A 375 17.36 -19.12 6.87
C ASN A 375 18.26 -17.90 6.63
N CYS A 376 18.53 -17.60 5.36
CA CYS A 376 19.44 -16.55 4.90
C CYS A 376 18.65 -15.42 4.18
N PRO A 377 17.72 -14.72 4.85
CA PRO A 377 16.93 -13.68 4.23
C PRO A 377 17.82 -12.55 3.70
N ASN A 378 17.40 -11.91 2.61
CA ASN A 378 18.00 -10.67 2.15
C ASN A 378 17.86 -9.59 3.24
N ALA A 379 18.78 -8.64 3.30
CA ALA A 379 18.81 -7.57 4.31
C ALA A 379 17.55 -6.68 4.28
N VAL A 380 16.89 -6.59 3.12
CA VAL A 380 15.63 -5.86 2.94
C VAL A 380 14.45 -6.79 2.65
N PHE A 381 14.56 -8.07 3.02
CA PHE A 381 13.43 -8.97 3.00
C PHE A 381 12.42 -8.57 4.09
N GLN A 382 11.21 -8.28 3.69
CA GLN A 382 10.19 -7.81 4.60
C GLN A 382 9.33 -8.98 5.11
N PHE A 383 9.60 -9.40 6.32
CA PHE A 383 8.96 -10.57 6.94
C PHE A 383 7.46 -10.36 7.14
N HIS A 384 7.06 -9.13 7.44
CA HIS A 384 5.66 -8.77 7.65
C HIS A 384 4.84 -8.66 6.37
N HIS A 385 5.48 -8.64 5.19
CA HIS A 385 4.81 -8.73 3.90
C HIS A 385 4.38 -10.16 3.54
N GLN A 386 4.80 -11.16 4.30
CA GLN A 386 4.48 -12.56 4.05
C GLN A 386 3.15 -12.93 4.71
N ALA A 387 2.04 -12.38 4.19
CA ALA A 387 0.74 -12.42 4.84
C ALA A 387 0.28 -13.84 5.22
N PHE A 388 0.41 -14.81 4.33
CA PHE A 388 0.03 -16.21 4.60
C PHE A 388 0.91 -16.88 5.66
N ASN A 389 2.14 -16.39 5.90
CA ASN A 389 3.03 -16.95 6.91
C ASN A 389 2.52 -16.75 8.35
N TYR A 390 1.52 -15.90 8.55
CA TYR A 390 0.83 -15.71 9.83
C TYR A 390 -0.22 -16.80 10.12
N PHE A 391 -0.66 -17.54 9.10
CA PHE A 391 -1.79 -18.47 9.23
C PHE A 391 -1.34 -19.90 9.55
N PHE A 392 -2.09 -20.56 10.43
CA PHE A 392 -1.81 -21.91 10.88
C PHE A 392 -1.76 -22.93 9.74
N ASN A 393 -2.58 -22.76 8.72
CA ASN A 393 -2.64 -23.67 7.57
C ASN A 393 -1.33 -23.70 6.77
N TYR A 394 -0.57 -22.58 6.79
CA TYR A 394 0.71 -22.45 6.07
C TYR A 394 1.94 -22.56 7.01
N ARG A 395 1.81 -23.24 8.16
CA ARG A 395 2.93 -23.50 9.06
C ARG A 395 4.00 -24.39 8.43
N PRO A 396 5.24 -24.35 8.93
CA PRO A 396 6.30 -25.23 8.43
C PRO A 396 5.90 -26.70 8.42
N GLY A 397 6.29 -27.43 7.35
CA GLY A 397 6.00 -28.84 7.17
C GLY A 397 4.63 -29.16 6.57
N THR A 398 3.77 -28.17 6.30
CA THR A 398 2.49 -28.42 5.60
C THR A 398 2.66 -28.44 4.10
N PHE A 399 1.81 -29.23 3.42
CA PHE A 399 1.72 -29.25 1.97
C PHE A 399 1.30 -27.86 1.43
N ALA A 400 0.31 -27.23 2.05
CA ALA A 400 -0.17 -25.90 1.65
C ALA A 400 0.96 -24.85 1.62
N ARG A 401 1.86 -24.88 2.62
CA ARG A 401 3.03 -23.99 2.60
C ARG A 401 3.94 -24.26 1.41
N GLN A 402 4.26 -25.51 1.14
CA GLN A 402 5.16 -25.92 0.06
C GLN A 402 4.57 -25.62 -1.32
N GLU A 403 3.27 -25.77 -1.48
CA GLU A 403 2.58 -25.55 -2.75
C GLU A 403 2.37 -24.06 -3.04
N HIS A 404 2.07 -23.26 -2.01
CA HIS A 404 1.54 -21.93 -2.22
C HIS A 404 2.48 -20.78 -1.83
N LEU A 405 3.48 -20.99 -0.95
CA LEU A 405 4.45 -19.94 -0.60
C LEU A 405 5.74 -20.18 -1.36
N ARG A 406 5.94 -19.39 -2.41
CA ARG A 406 6.95 -19.63 -3.43
C ARG A 406 7.86 -18.40 -3.60
N ASP A 407 9.00 -18.61 -4.25
CA ASP A 407 9.89 -17.53 -4.64
C ASP A 407 9.44 -16.90 -5.96
N GLU A 408 9.57 -15.58 -6.10
CA GLU A 408 9.25 -14.85 -7.33
C GLU A 408 10.00 -15.40 -8.56
N ALA A 409 11.24 -15.85 -8.37
CA ALA A 409 12.01 -16.47 -9.45
C ALA A 409 11.32 -17.69 -10.06
N GLU A 410 10.47 -18.40 -9.30
CA GLU A 410 9.66 -19.48 -9.85
C GLU A 410 8.53 -18.96 -10.76
N PHE A 411 7.85 -17.86 -10.38
CA PHE A 411 6.86 -17.24 -11.24
C PHE A 411 7.46 -16.84 -12.60
N VAL A 412 8.63 -16.22 -12.58
CA VAL A 412 9.36 -15.84 -13.80
C VAL A 412 9.66 -17.08 -14.65
N GLN A 413 10.13 -18.19 -14.04
CA GLN A 413 10.38 -19.45 -14.76
C GLN A 413 9.10 -20.06 -15.36
N LEU A 414 7.98 -20.02 -14.64
CA LEU A 414 6.69 -20.50 -15.13
C LEU A 414 6.20 -19.70 -16.33
N ALA A 415 6.28 -18.35 -16.27
CA ALA A 415 5.94 -17.48 -17.39
C ALA A 415 6.81 -17.76 -18.62
N GLN A 416 8.14 -17.81 -18.44
CA GLN A 416 9.12 -18.06 -19.51
C GLN A 416 9.02 -19.47 -20.14
N SER A 417 8.62 -20.47 -19.36
CA SER A 417 8.45 -21.84 -19.84
C SER A 417 7.09 -22.09 -20.49
N SER A 418 6.19 -21.14 -20.47
CA SER A 418 4.89 -21.22 -21.14
C SER A 418 5.06 -21.23 -22.67
N THR A 419 4.24 -22.02 -23.34
CA THR A 419 4.29 -22.23 -24.80
C THR A 419 2.95 -21.82 -25.43
N ASP A 420 2.89 -21.69 -26.76
CA ASP A 420 1.66 -21.32 -27.48
C ASP A 420 0.44 -22.21 -27.18
N HIS A 421 0.67 -23.38 -26.59
CA HIS A 421 -0.37 -24.34 -26.26
C HIS A 421 -0.57 -24.60 -24.77
N THR A 422 0.30 -24.05 -23.92
CA THR A 422 0.27 -24.34 -22.47
C THR A 422 0.75 -23.13 -21.67
N CYS A 423 -0.15 -22.48 -20.96
CA CYS A 423 0.21 -21.53 -19.92
C CYS A 423 0.52 -22.27 -18.61
N ASN A 424 1.69 -21.99 -18.02
CA ASN A 424 2.15 -22.60 -16.78
C ASN A 424 1.86 -21.75 -15.54
N LEU A 425 1.28 -20.56 -15.69
CA LEU A 425 0.92 -19.71 -14.56
C LEU A 425 -0.20 -20.36 -13.72
N LYS A 426 -0.23 -20.04 -12.45
CA LYS A 426 -1.36 -20.41 -11.58
C LYS A 426 -2.59 -19.56 -11.98
N ALA A 427 -3.78 -20.06 -11.65
CA ALA A 427 -5.03 -19.34 -11.90
C ALA A 427 -5.09 -18.01 -11.12
N VAL A 428 -4.48 -17.95 -9.91
CA VAL A 428 -4.25 -16.70 -9.17
C VAL A 428 -2.81 -16.65 -8.68
N SER A 429 -2.10 -15.58 -9.04
CA SER A 429 -0.72 -15.33 -8.64
C SER A 429 -0.62 -13.98 -7.93
N PHE A 430 -0.18 -13.99 -6.69
CA PHE A 430 0.22 -12.78 -5.97
C PHE A 430 1.73 -12.66 -6.04
N ILE A 431 2.25 -11.54 -6.50
CA ILE A 431 3.69 -11.29 -6.62
C ILE A 431 4.07 -10.18 -5.66
N LYS A 432 5.01 -10.44 -4.79
CA LYS A 432 5.56 -9.48 -3.83
C LYS A 432 7.07 -9.37 -4.01
N PRO A 433 7.57 -8.40 -4.78
CA PRO A 433 8.99 -8.21 -4.95
C PRO A 433 9.71 -7.92 -3.62
N VAL A 434 10.99 -8.26 -3.55
CA VAL A 434 11.81 -7.95 -2.37
C VAL A 434 12.06 -6.45 -2.27
N GLY A 435 12.42 -5.95 -1.08
CA GLY A 435 12.60 -4.51 -0.84
C GLY A 435 13.59 -3.80 -1.77
N LEU A 436 14.49 -4.53 -2.45
CA LEU A 436 15.38 -3.96 -3.49
C LEU A 436 14.65 -3.66 -4.81
N GLU A 437 13.44 -4.18 -4.99
CA GLU A 437 12.75 -4.30 -6.27
C GLU A 437 11.31 -3.78 -6.25
N ASN A 438 10.83 -3.30 -5.09
CA ASN A 438 9.40 -3.01 -4.86
C ASN A 438 9.06 -1.52 -4.71
N GLU A 439 9.94 -0.63 -5.16
CA GLU A 439 9.77 0.84 -5.11
C GLU A 439 9.72 1.44 -3.69
N HIS A 440 9.88 0.65 -2.62
CA HIS A 440 9.79 1.15 -1.25
C HIS A 440 10.82 2.26 -0.96
N PRO A 441 10.38 3.46 -0.56
CA PRO A 441 11.27 4.54 -0.19
C PRO A 441 12.30 4.11 0.87
N GLY A 442 13.58 4.40 0.63
CA GLY A 442 14.66 4.05 1.56
C GLY A 442 15.25 2.64 1.38
N TYR A 443 14.62 1.74 0.61
CA TYR A 443 15.11 0.39 0.34
C TYR A 443 15.74 0.27 -1.03
N THR A 444 15.17 0.94 -2.00
CA THR A 444 15.65 0.99 -3.39
C THR A 444 15.53 2.40 -3.95
N SER A 445 16.13 2.65 -5.11
CA SER A 445 15.81 3.85 -5.88
C SER A 445 14.51 3.64 -6.63
N GLU A 446 13.78 4.73 -6.85
CA GLU A 446 12.51 4.71 -7.58
C GLU A 446 12.65 4.06 -8.97
N SER A 447 13.71 4.42 -9.70
CA SER A 447 13.96 3.86 -11.02
C SER A 447 14.31 2.37 -11.02
N GLU A 448 14.93 1.84 -9.96
CA GLU A 448 15.27 0.42 -9.90
C GLU A 448 14.03 -0.44 -9.63
N GLY A 449 13.19 -0.04 -8.67
CA GLY A 449 11.93 -0.73 -8.42
C GLY A 449 11.02 -0.70 -9.65
N SER A 450 10.81 0.48 -10.24
CA SER A 450 10.00 0.62 -11.46
C SER A 450 10.56 -0.15 -12.66
N ASN A 451 11.89 -0.30 -12.77
CA ASN A 451 12.49 -1.17 -13.80
C ASN A 451 12.22 -2.65 -13.55
N HIS A 452 12.23 -3.10 -12.29
CA HIS A 452 11.87 -4.47 -11.95
C HIS A 452 10.42 -4.76 -12.32
N LEU A 453 9.49 -3.85 -11.98
CA LEU A 453 8.10 -3.92 -12.40
C LEU A 453 7.96 -4.06 -13.93
N VAL A 454 8.69 -3.23 -14.70
CA VAL A 454 8.73 -3.34 -16.17
C VAL A 454 9.22 -4.71 -16.63
N GLN A 455 10.19 -5.31 -15.96
CA GLN A 455 10.68 -6.66 -16.29
C GLN A 455 9.63 -7.73 -16.03
N LEU A 456 8.89 -7.64 -14.93
CA LEU A 456 7.77 -8.55 -14.64
C LEU A 456 6.68 -8.45 -15.72
N LEU A 457 6.28 -7.22 -16.08
CA LEU A 457 5.28 -7.02 -17.14
C LEU A 457 5.75 -7.59 -18.48
N LYS A 458 6.98 -7.30 -18.89
CA LYS A 458 7.56 -7.88 -20.12
C LYS A 458 7.60 -9.41 -20.09
N THR A 459 7.86 -10.00 -18.94
CA THR A 459 7.88 -11.46 -18.78
C THR A 459 6.48 -12.05 -18.99
N ILE A 460 5.45 -11.42 -18.41
CA ILE A 460 4.06 -11.85 -18.56
C ILE A 460 3.61 -11.65 -20.01
N GLU A 461 3.80 -10.46 -20.58
CA GLU A 461 3.39 -10.09 -21.93
C GLU A 461 4.12 -10.91 -23.01
N GLY A 462 5.36 -11.28 -22.76
CA GLY A 462 6.15 -12.15 -23.65
C GLY A 462 5.76 -13.63 -23.57
N SER A 463 4.91 -14.00 -22.61
CA SER A 463 4.45 -15.39 -22.45
C SER A 463 3.16 -15.65 -23.23
N SER A 464 2.89 -16.92 -23.53
CA SER A 464 1.62 -17.33 -24.16
C SER A 464 0.40 -17.11 -23.26
N CYS A 465 0.62 -16.83 -21.97
CA CYS A 465 -0.43 -16.58 -21.01
C CYS A 465 -1.07 -15.19 -21.15
N ALA A 466 -0.37 -14.22 -21.75
CA ALA A 466 -0.78 -12.81 -21.77
C ALA A 466 -2.22 -12.58 -22.26
N ARG A 467 -2.66 -13.35 -23.26
CA ARG A 467 -3.98 -13.18 -23.89
C ARG A 467 -5.17 -13.48 -22.98
N ASP A 468 -4.97 -14.28 -21.92
CA ASP A 468 -6.03 -14.73 -20.99
C ASP A 468 -5.71 -14.36 -19.53
N THR A 469 -4.76 -13.42 -19.33
CA THR A 469 -4.28 -12.95 -18.02
C THR A 469 -4.70 -11.51 -17.76
N LEU A 470 -5.45 -11.29 -16.69
CA LEU A 470 -5.63 -9.94 -16.12
C LEU A 470 -4.48 -9.66 -15.17
N VAL A 471 -3.71 -8.61 -15.42
CA VAL A 471 -2.64 -8.16 -14.52
C VAL A 471 -3.08 -6.90 -13.81
N LEU A 472 -2.96 -6.86 -12.49
CA LEU A 472 -3.05 -5.67 -11.67
C LEU A 472 -1.68 -5.38 -11.07
N VAL A 473 -1.20 -4.15 -11.25
CA VAL A 473 -0.12 -3.56 -10.46
C VAL A 473 -0.76 -2.57 -9.50
N THR A 474 -0.53 -2.74 -8.21
CA THR A 474 -0.98 -1.79 -7.19
C THR A 474 -0.02 -1.78 -6.00
N TYR A 475 -0.22 -0.84 -5.10
CA TYR A 475 0.62 -0.60 -3.94
C TYR A 475 -0.14 -0.97 -2.68
N ASP A 476 0.59 -1.38 -1.67
CA ASP A 476 -0.01 -1.83 -0.42
C ASP A 476 -0.62 -0.68 0.37
N GLU A 477 0.09 0.47 0.40
CA GLU A 477 -0.36 1.66 1.13
C GLU A 477 0.41 2.92 0.66
N PHE A 478 0.06 4.06 1.23
CA PHE A 478 0.44 5.39 0.74
C PHE A 478 1.85 5.88 1.12
N GLY A 479 2.59 5.14 1.96
CA GLY A 479 3.94 5.52 2.39
C GLY A 479 4.03 6.81 3.21
N GLY A 480 2.96 7.26 3.83
CA GLY A 480 2.92 8.58 4.49
C GLY A 480 2.85 9.78 3.54
N GLN A 481 2.73 9.54 2.23
CA GLN A 481 2.73 10.55 1.18
C GLN A 481 1.33 11.13 0.96
N PHE A 482 1.29 12.41 0.60
CA PHE A 482 0.06 13.15 0.34
C PHE A 482 -0.71 12.59 -0.85
N ASP A 483 -2.04 12.56 -0.71
CA ASP A 483 -3.01 12.45 -1.80
C ASP A 483 -4.15 13.45 -1.59
N HIS A 484 -4.66 14.04 -2.68
CA HIS A 484 -5.69 15.07 -2.55
C HIS A 484 -7.10 14.49 -2.42
N VAL A 485 -7.33 13.23 -2.79
CA VAL A 485 -8.66 12.60 -2.76
C VAL A 485 -8.94 12.00 -1.38
N ALA A 486 -10.03 12.41 -0.77
CA ALA A 486 -10.48 11.85 0.50
C ALA A 486 -11.00 10.42 0.32
N PRO A 487 -10.52 9.44 1.11
CA PRO A 487 -11.03 8.08 1.00
C PRO A 487 -12.49 7.96 1.46
N PRO A 488 -13.22 6.93 1.02
CA PRO A 488 -14.58 6.64 1.46
C PRO A 488 -14.71 6.68 2.98
N GLY A 489 -15.81 7.27 3.47
CA GLY A 489 -16.05 7.46 4.89
C GLY A 489 -15.37 8.68 5.52
N GLN A 490 -14.41 9.31 4.84
CA GLN A 490 -13.72 10.50 5.33
C GLN A 490 -14.36 11.77 4.75
N GLY A 491 -14.68 12.75 5.61
CA GLY A 491 -15.23 14.04 5.17
C GLY A 491 -16.56 13.97 4.43
N GLY A 492 -17.27 12.87 4.50
CA GLY A 492 -18.51 12.63 3.75
C GLY A 492 -18.29 12.01 2.36
N ALA A 493 -17.09 11.60 2.01
CA ALA A 493 -16.85 10.82 0.80
C ALA A 493 -17.65 9.51 0.83
N LEU A 494 -18.35 9.22 -0.28
CA LEU A 494 -19.21 8.05 -0.41
C LEU A 494 -18.40 6.81 -0.78
N GLY A 495 -18.90 5.65 -0.46
CA GLY A 495 -18.34 4.35 -0.81
C GLY A 495 -18.36 3.36 0.34
N ALA A 496 -17.96 2.13 0.05
CA ALA A 496 -17.81 1.08 1.06
C ALA A 496 -16.69 1.44 2.04
N HIS A 497 -16.96 1.43 3.34
CA HIS A 497 -16.00 1.76 4.39
C HIS A 497 -16.42 1.17 5.74
N ASP A 498 -15.48 1.09 6.64
CA ASP A 498 -15.68 0.71 8.05
C ASP A 498 -14.65 1.44 8.95
N GLU A 499 -14.51 1.01 10.19
CA GLU A 499 -13.57 1.59 11.13
C GLU A 499 -12.09 1.33 10.79
N TRP A 500 -11.81 0.43 9.87
CA TRP A 500 -10.47 0.05 9.44
C TRP A 500 -9.96 0.86 8.24
N GLY A 501 -10.87 1.38 7.42
CA GLY A 501 -10.57 2.06 6.17
C GLY A 501 -11.78 2.15 5.23
N PRO A 502 -11.55 2.34 3.94
CA PRO A 502 -10.24 2.39 3.28
C PRO A 502 -9.39 3.60 3.68
N GLY A 503 -8.07 3.45 3.48
CA GLY A 503 -7.12 4.54 3.67
C GLY A 503 -6.88 5.33 2.39
N THR A 504 -5.72 5.99 2.32
CA THR A 504 -5.31 6.88 1.23
C THR A 504 -5.33 6.15 -0.12
N ARG A 505 -5.57 6.91 -1.18
CA ARG A 505 -5.55 6.43 -2.55
C ARG A 505 -4.13 6.00 -2.96
N VAL A 506 -4.02 4.83 -3.61
CA VAL A 506 -2.77 4.25 -4.09
C VAL A 506 -2.81 4.03 -5.60
N PRO A 507 -1.65 3.93 -6.29
CA PRO A 507 -1.63 3.66 -7.72
C PRO A 507 -2.23 2.30 -8.06
N ALA A 508 -2.98 2.22 -9.17
CA ALA A 508 -3.49 0.97 -9.72
C ALA A 508 -3.46 1.00 -11.25
N LEU A 509 -2.80 0.01 -11.82
CA LEU A 509 -2.61 -0.16 -13.26
C LEU A 509 -3.04 -1.57 -13.67
N PHE A 510 -3.80 -1.68 -14.74
CA PHE A 510 -4.26 -2.96 -15.29
C PHE A 510 -3.71 -3.19 -16.69
N LEU A 511 -3.18 -4.38 -16.94
CA LEU A 511 -3.07 -4.93 -18.29
C LEU A 511 -4.29 -5.82 -18.53
N VAL A 512 -5.14 -5.40 -19.46
CA VAL A 512 -6.43 -6.03 -19.73
C VAL A 512 -6.32 -6.88 -20.99
N PRO A 513 -6.51 -8.21 -20.91
CA PRO A 513 -6.37 -9.08 -22.06
C PRO A 513 -7.46 -8.80 -23.09
N ASN A 514 -7.11 -8.96 -24.36
CA ASN A 514 -8.00 -8.75 -25.52
C ASN A 514 -8.63 -7.33 -25.60
N SER A 515 -8.08 -6.35 -24.91
CA SER A 515 -8.46 -4.96 -25.08
C SER A 515 -7.89 -4.45 -26.42
N HIS A 516 -8.64 -3.56 -27.09
CA HIS A 516 -8.23 -2.94 -28.36
C HIS A 516 -7.87 -1.46 -28.20
N ASP A 517 -8.09 -0.92 -27.02
CA ASP A 517 -7.83 0.49 -26.70
C ASP A 517 -6.43 0.65 -26.12
N ASN A 518 -5.66 1.61 -26.60
CA ASN A 518 -4.26 1.77 -26.21
C ASN A 518 -4.07 2.28 -24.80
N PHE A 519 -5.01 3.08 -24.29
CA PHE A 519 -4.96 3.63 -22.93
C PHE A 519 -6.34 4.11 -22.50
N ALA A 520 -6.74 3.74 -21.30
CA ALA A 520 -7.99 4.20 -20.70
C ALA A 520 -7.80 4.56 -19.22
N VAL A 521 -8.68 5.42 -18.72
CA VAL A 521 -8.79 5.73 -17.29
C VAL A 521 -10.14 5.19 -16.78
N ASP A 522 -10.10 4.42 -15.71
CA ASP A 522 -11.28 3.96 -14.99
C ASP A 522 -11.44 4.79 -13.71
N HIS A 523 -12.55 5.51 -13.61
CA HIS A 523 -12.93 6.33 -12.46
C HIS A 523 -13.82 5.57 -11.48
N THR A 524 -13.95 4.25 -11.62
CA THR A 524 -14.69 3.41 -10.69
C THR A 524 -13.94 3.33 -9.37
N GLN A 525 -14.68 3.48 -8.28
CA GLN A 525 -14.11 3.39 -6.95
C GLN A 525 -13.81 1.93 -6.58
N TYR A 526 -12.55 1.69 -6.20
CA TYR A 526 -12.03 0.41 -5.73
C TYR A 526 -11.26 0.58 -4.42
N ASP A 527 -11.04 -0.52 -3.73
CA ASP A 527 -10.00 -0.63 -2.70
C ASP A 527 -9.27 -1.99 -2.82
N THR A 528 -8.29 -2.23 -1.96
CA THR A 528 -7.53 -3.50 -1.94
C THR A 528 -8.45 -4.71 -1.89
N THR A 529 -9.63 -4.63 -1.24
CA THR A 529 -10.58 -5.74 -1.16
C THR A 529 -11.35 -5.97 -2.47
N SER A 530 -11.28 -5.04 -3.43
CA SER A 530 -11.77 -5.27 -4.80
C SER A 530 -11.01 -6.39 -5.52
N ILE A 531 -9.77 -6.65 -5.11
CA ILE A 531 -9.00 -7.82 -5.57
C ILE A 531 -9.68 -9.10 -5.12
N LEU A 532 -10.09 -9.17 -3.85
CA LEU A 532 -10.83 -10.30 -3.30
C LEU A 532 -12.18 -10.47 -3.99
N ALA A 533 -12.97 -9.39 -4.08
CA ALA A 533 -14.27 -9.41 -4.78
C ALA A 533 -14.14 -9.93 -6.22
N THR A 534 -13.08 -9.55 -6.93
CA THR A 534 -12.81 -10.03 -8.30
C THR A 534 -12.52 -11.52 -8.34
N ILE A 535 -11.67 -12.01 -7.44
CA ILE A 535 -11.35 -13.45 -7.32
C ILE A 535 -12.59 -14.24 -6.91
N GLU A 536 -13.33 -13.74 -5.93
CA GLU A 536 -14.55 -14.38 -5.41
C GLU A 536 -15.62 -14.51 -6.51
N HIS A 537 -15.87 -13.45 -7.27
CA HIS A 537 -16.80 -13.48 -8.40
C HIS A 537 -16.29 -14.40 -9.53
N ARG A 538 -14.99 -14.37 -9.85
CA ARG A 538 -14.42 -15.23 -10.90
C ARG A 538 -14.55 -16.71 -10.58
N TYR A 539 -14.35 -17.10 -9.32
CA TYR A 539 -14.36 -18.49 -8.87
C TYR A 539 -15.62 -18.89 -8.11
N ASN A 540 -16.64 -18.00 -8.06
CA ASN A 540 -17.90 -18.21 -7.35
C ASN A 540 -17.69 -18.60 -5.87
N LEU A 541 -16.82 -17.87 -5.19
CA LEU A 541 -16.53 -18.00 -3.77
C LEU A 541 -17.46 -17.08 -2.96
N ALA A 542 -17.63 -17.40 -1.68
CA ALA A 542 -18.32 -16.50 -0.77
C ALA A 542 -17.38 -15.36 -0.32
N PRO A 543 -17.87 -14.14 -0.12
CA PRO A 543 -17.06 -13.04 0.44
C PRO A 543 -16.50 -13.38 1.82
N LEU A 544 -15.25 -12.99 2.06
CA LEU A 544 -14.56 -13.18 3.33
C LEU A 544 -15.06 -12.24 4.42
N SER A 545 -15.58 -11.08 4.04
CA SER A 545 -16.07 -10.05 4.95
C SER A 545 -17.19 -9.20 4.35
N THR A 546 -17.63 -8.19 5.08
CA THR A 546 -18.62 -7.22 4.60
C THR A 546 -18.04 -6.20 3.64
N ARG A 547 -16.71 -5.94 3.69
CA ARG A 547 -16.07 -4.95 2.83
C ARG A 547 -15.93 -5.48 1.40
N ASP A 548 -15.36 -6.66 1.21
CA ASP A 548 -15.21 -7.29 -0.09
C ASP A 548 -16.56 -7.62 -0.75
N ALA A 549 -17.58 -7.93 0.06
CA ALA A 549 -18.95 -8.06 -0.41
C ALA A 549 -19.60 -6.75 -0.92
N ALA A 550 -19.07 -5.59 -0.54
CA ALA A 550 -19.66 -4.28 -0.80
C ALA A 550 -18.92 -3.43 -1.84
N VAL A 551 -17.67 -3.74 -2.13
CA VAL A 551 -16.86 -3.02 -3.12
C VAL A 551 -17.15 -3.48 -4.55
N ASN A 552 -16.72 -2.68 -5.53
CA ASN A 552 -16.75 -3.09 -6.93
C ASN A 552 -15.63 -4.11 -7.22
N ASP A 553 -15.92 -5.09 -8.05
CA ASP A 553 -14.90 -5.92 -8.70
C ASP A 553 -14.33 -5.20 -9.94
N PHE A 554 -13.34 -5.81 -10.60
CA PHE A 554 -12.66 -5.22 -11.75
C PHE A 554 -13.38 -5.42 -13.09
N SER A 555 -14.67 -5.76 -13.11
CA SER A 555 -15.44 -5.90 -14.35
C SER A 555 -15.45 -4.62 -15.18
N ASN A 556 -15.38 -3.44 -14.53
CA ASN A 556 -15.42 -2.15 -15.23
C ASN A 556 -14.14 -1.84 -16.04
N VAL A 557 -12.98 -2.39 -15.66
CA VAL A 557 -11.72 -2.11 -16.38
C VAL A 557 -11.75 -2.61 -17.83
N PHE A 558 -12.59 -3.62 -18.13
CA PHE A 558 -12.77 -4.12 -19.50
C PHE A 558 -13.57 -3.18 -20.40
N ASN A 559 -14.24 -2.19 -19.83
CA ASN A 559 -15.11 -1.23 -20.52
C ASN A 559 -14.66 0.22 -20.27
N ALA A 560 -13.49 0.43 -19.71
CA ALA A 560 -12.94 1.77 -19.45
C ALA A 560 -12.81 2.54 -20.76
N LYS A 561 -13.16 3.83 -20.74
CA LYS A 561 -13.16 4.68 -21.94
C LYS A 561 -11.75 5.17 -22.24
N GLU A 562 -11.41 5.19 -23.53
CA GLU A 562 -10.16 5.75 -24.01
C GLU A 562 -9.97 7.18 -23.48
N ALA A 563 -8.83 7.43 -22.84
CA ALA A 563 -8.44 8.76 -22.39
C ALA A 563 -8.12 9.62 -23.61
N LYS A 564 -8.75 10.80 -23.74
CA LYS A 564 -8.43 11.73 -24.80
C LYS A 564 -6.96 12.14 -24.67
N LYS A 565 -6.13 11.79 -25.66
CA LYS A 565 -4.78 12.32 -25.78
C LYS A 565 -4.87 13.85 -25.83
N HIS A 566 -4.23 14.55 -24.92
CA HIS A 566 -4.01 15.98 -25.06
C HIS A 566 -3.16 16.17 -26.32
N ASP A 567 -3.78 16.75 -27.36
CA ASP A 567 -3.14 17.06 -28.63
C ASP A 567 -2.00 18.05 -28.37
N GLU A 568 -0.75 17.63 -28.51
CA GLU A 568 0.43 18.51 -28.51
C GLU A 568 0.46 19.43 -29.77
N GLY A 569 -0.66 19.50 -30.49
CA GLY A 569 -0.82 20.18 -31.76
C GLY A 569 -1.07 21.70 -31.68
N ASP A 570 -1.47 22.26 -30.55
CA ASP A 570 -1.97 23.65 -30.50
C ASP A 570 -0.91 24.72 -30.18
N GLN A 571 0.36 24.37 -29.95
CA GLN A 571 1.42 25.37 -29.73
C GLN A 571 2.14 25.86 -31.01
N LYS A 572 1.81 25.36 -32.19
CA LYS A 572 2.46 25.77 -33.46
C LYS A 572 1.64 26.70 -34.38
N LYS A 573 0.52 27.23 -33.93
CA LYS A 573 -0.33 28.13 -34.78
C LYS A 573 -0.33 29.61 -34.40
N HIS A 574 0.51 30.07 -33.50
CA HIS A 574 0.58 31.49 -33.13
C HIS A 574 1.87 32.23 -33.54
N GLU A 575 2.73 31.63 -34.35
CA GLU A 575 3.96 32.33 -34.84
C GLU A 575 4.06 32.41 -36.37
N SER A 576 2.98 32.58 -37.08
CA SER A 576 3.07 32.97 -38.50
C SER A 576 1.91 33.86 -38.90
N GLY A 577 2.04 35.14 -38.64
CA GLY A 577 1.08 36.11 -39.08
C GLY A 577 1.40 37.55 -38.66
N ASP A 578 2.57 38.07 -39.04
CA ASP A 578 2.80 39.49 -39.24
C ASP A 578 3.99 39.69 -40.18
N HIS A 579 3.66 39.98 -41.42
CA HIS A 579 4.40 40.76 -42.34
C HIS A 579 3.43 41.64 -43.14
#